data_971b80c04fafb4f7b615d1ad9cbb6825
#
_entry.id   971b80c04fafb4f7b615d1ad9cbb6825
#
_cell.length_a   1.000
_cell.length_b   1.000
_cell.length_c   1.000
_cell.angle_alpha   90.00
_cell.angle_beta   90.00
_cell.angle_gamma   90.00
#
_symmetry.space_group_name_H-M   'P 1'
#
loop_
_entity.id
_entity.type
_entity.pdbx_description
1 polymer ?
#
loop_
_entity_poly.entity_id
_entity_poly.type
_entity_poly.pdbx_seq_one_letter_code
_entity_poly.pdbx_strand_id
1 'polypeptide(L)'
;MVSRIVLNTISYHGKGAIEKIPEELQARGYKKAFVCSDPDLLKFGVTQKVTDLLDKAGFPYSVYSEIKPNPTIENVQHGVEAFKVSGADCIVTIGGGSSMDTAKAIGIIINNPEFADVRSLEGVAPTKKHAVFTIAVPTTAGTAAEVTINYVITCLLYTSDAADE
;
A
#
# COMPACT_ATOMS: atom_id res chain seq x y z
N MET A 1 33.72 5.11 -0.58
CA MET A 1 32.33 5.14 -1.11
C MET A 1 31.41 5.50 0.03
N VAL A 2 30.55 6.49 -0.13
CA VAL A 2 29.58 6.90 0.91
C VAL A 2 28.22 6.37 0.52
N SER A 3 27.56 5.61 1.41
CA SER A 3 26.20 5.06 1.19
C SER A 3 25.21 5.79 2.07
N ARG A 4 24.08 6.21 1.50
CA ARG A 4 22.96 6.79 2.24
C ARG A 4 21.94 5.68 2.52
N ILE A 5 21.62 5.48 3.79
CA ILE A 5 20.57 4.57 4.23
C ILE A 5 19.41 5.43 4.74
N VAL A 6 18.22 5.16 4.26
CA VAL A 6 16.96 5.78 4.73
C VAL A 6 16.08 4.67 5.27
N LEU A 7 15.70 4.78 6.53
CA LEU A 7 14.81 3.83 7.21
C LEU A 7 13.45 4.47 7.47
N ASN A 8 12.47 3.65 7.80
CA ASN A 8 11.16 4.12 8.24
C ASN A 8 11.30 5.01 9.48
N THR A 9 10.47 6.05 9.55
CA THR A 9 10.47 6.96 10.70
C THR A 9 10.10 6.22 11.99
N ILE A 10 9.13 5.29 11.91
CA ILE A 10 8.66 4.49 13.04
C ILE A 10 8.45 3.05 12.58
N SER A 11 8.89 2.11 13.39
CA SER A 11 8.64 0.68 13.21
C SER A 11 8.34 0.03 14.56
N TYR A 12 7.31 -0.80 14.59
CA TYR A 12 6.93 -1.60 15.75
C TYR A 12 7.22 -3.07 15.48
N HIS A 13 7.93 -3.72 16.39
CA HIS A 13 8.35 -5.10 16.25
C HIS A 13 7.91 -5.94 17.47
N GLY A 14 7.49 -7.16 17.20
CA GLY A 14 7.12 -8.13 18.23
C GLY A 14 5.64 -8.52 18.21
N LYS A 15 5.31 -9.47 19.06
CA LYS A 15 3.93 -9.96 19.21
C LYS A 15 3.02 -8.81 19.70
N GLY A 16 1.90 -8.58 19.00
CA GLY A 16 0.97 -7.51 19.33
C GLY A 16 1.32 -6.16 18.70
N ALA A 17 2.39 -6.03 17.89
CA ALA A 17 2.75 -4.77 17.26
C ALA A 17 1.61 -4.14 16.44
N ILE A 18 0.72 -4.94 15.84
CA ILE A 18 -0.45 -4.46 15.09
C ILE A 18 -1.47 -3.70 15.96
N GLU A 19 -1.46 -3.89 17.27
CA GLU A 19 -2.34 -3.17 18.22
C GLU A 19 -2.04 -1.67 18.23
N LYS A 20 -0.86 -1.26 17.73
CA LYS A 20 -0.49 0.16 17.58
C LYS A 20 -1.14 0.86 16.39
N ILE A 21 -1.76 0.15 15.45
CA ILE A 21 -2.35 0.72 14.25
C ILE A 21 -3.39 1.81 14.58
N PRO A 22 -4.46 1.53 15.33
CA PRO A 22 -5.46 2.56 15.60
C PRO A 22 -4.90 3.72 16.42
N GLU A 23 -3.99 3.46 17.36
CA GLU A 23 -3.33 4.49 18.16
C GLU A 23 -2.54 5.48 17.28
N GLU A 24 -1.73 4.97 16.35
CA GLU A 24 -0.95 5.79 15.41
C GLU A 24 -1.85 6.62 14.49
N LEU A 25 -2.92 6.03 13.98
CA LEU A 25 -3.85 6.73 13.10
C LEU A 25 -4.58 7.86 13.84
N GLN A 26 -5.07 7.59 15.05
CA GLN A 26 -5.77 8.57 15.87
C GLN A 26 -4.84 9.69 16.33
N ALA A 27 -3.64 9.38 16.80
CA ALA A 27 -2.64 10.36 17.24
C ALA A 27 -2.25 11.34 16.14
N ARG A 28 -2.27 10.90 14.88
CA ARG A 28 -1.99 11.72 13.70
C ARG A 28 -3.21 12.46 13.16
N GLY A 29 -4.40 12.23 13.73
CA GLY A 29 -5.63 12.90 13.36
C GLY A 29 -6.31 12.38 12.09
N TYR A 30 -5.92 11.22 11.57
CA TYR A 30 -6.61 10.57 10.45
C TYR A 30 -8.03 10.16 10.83
N LYS A 31 -8.92 10.11 9.84
CA LYS A 31 -10.36 9.92 10.06
C LYS A 31 -10.89 8.61 9.50
N LYS A 32 -10.29 8.10 8.42
CA LYS A 32 -10.74 6.88 7.78
C LYS A 32 -9.59 6.15 7.08
N ALA A 33 -9.43 4.87 7.36
CA ALA A 33 -8.41 4.04 6.74
C ALA A 33 -8.91 3.36 5.46
N PHE A 34 -8.04 3.28 4.47
CA PHE A 34 -8.17 2.39 3.32
C PHE A 34 -7.32 1.15 3.56
N VAL A 35 -7.98 0.03 3.87
CA VAL A 35 -7.31 -1.23 4.21
C VAL A 35 -7.06 -2.02 2.92
N CYS A 36 -5.80 -2.08 2.48
CA CYS A 36 -5.38 -2.83 1.30
C CYS A 36 -4.91 -4.23 1.70
N SER A 37 -5.52 -5.26 1.14
CA SER A 37 -5.14 -6.65 1.38
C SER A 37 -5.46 -7.51 0.16
N ASP A 38 -4.78 -8.65 0.00
CA ASP A 38 -5.17 -9.60 -1.04
C ASP A 38 -6.39 -10.44 -0.64
N PRO A 39 -7.09 -11.01 -1.62
CA PRO A 39 -8.31 -11.78 -1.38
C PRO A 39 -8.10 -13.00 -0.47
N ASP A 40 -6.94 -13.65 -0.55
CA ASP A 40 -6.67 -14.85 0.24
C ASP A 40 -6.49 -14.52 1.72
N LEU A 41 -5.79 -13.43 2.03
CA LEU A 41 -5.64 -12.96 3.42
C LEU A 41 -6.99 -12.57 4.03
N LEU A 42 -7.90 -12.01 3.23
CA LEU A 42 -9.27 -11.77 3.64
C LEU A 42 -9.99 -13.09 3.95
N LYS A 43 -9.97 -14.01 3.01
CA LYS A 43 -10.61 -15.34 3.12
C LYS A 43 -10.10 -16.13 4.33
N PHE A 44 -8.82 -16.05 4.63
CA PHE A 44 -8.21 -16.75 5.76
C PHE A 44 -8.27 -15.98 7.09
N GLY A 45 -8.95 -14.83 7.13
CA GLY A 45 -9.14 -14.07 8.36
C GLY A 45 -7.87 -13.36 8.86
N VAL A 46 -6.83 -13.24 8.04
CA VAL A 46 -5.60 -12.54 8.41
C VAL A 46 -5.85 -11.03 8.44
N THR A 47 -6.50 -10.50 7.41
CA THR A 47 -6.90 -9.09 7.33
C THR A 47 -7.86 -8.72 8.45
N GLN A 48 -8.71 -9.65 8.88
CA GLN A 48 -9.66 -9.44 9.96
C GLN A 48 -8.97 -9.06 11.28
N LYS A 49 -7.76 -9.53 11.53
CA LYS A 49 -6.99 -9.11 12.73
C LYS A 49 -6.76 -7.60 12.78
N VAL A 50 -6.60 -6.96 11.64
CA VAL A 50 -6.44 -5.50 11.56
C VAL A 50 -7.80 -4.81 11.64
N THR A 51 -8.81 -5.31 10.90
CA THR A 51 -10.14 -4.68 10.92
C THR A 51 -10.81 -4.79 12.28
N ASP A 52 -10.64 -5.90 13.01
CA ASP A 52 -11.14 -6.05 14.39
C ASP A 52 -10.53 -5.01 15.34
N LEU A 53 -9.25 -4.65 15.15
CA LEU A 53 -8.61 -3.61 15.95
C LEU A 53 -9.16 -2.22 15.62
N LEU A 54 -9.44 -1.94 14.35
CA LEU A 54 -10.07 -0.69 13.92
C LEU A 54 -11.51 -0.60 14.44
N ASP A 55 -12.29 -1.69 14.34
CA ASP A 55 -13.65 -1.77 14.87
C ASP A 55 -13.67 -1.53 16.38
N LYS A 56 -12.79 -2.21 17.12
CA LYS A 56 -12.66 -2.04 18.58
C LYS A 56 -12.31 -0.60 18.97
N ALA A 57 -11.53 0.08 18.16
CA ALA A 57 -11.16 1.48 18.37
C ALA A 57 -12.21 2.47 17.86
N GLY A 58 -13.28 2.01 17.20
CA GLY A 58 -14.26 2.87 16.54
C GLY A 58 -13.68 3.69 15.39
N PHE A 59 -12.62 3.19 14.75
CA PHE A 59 -11.95 3.89 13.65
C PHE A 59 -12.53 3.45 12.30
N PRO A 60 -13.13 4.35 11.52
CA PRO A 60 -13.75 4.01 10.24
C PRO A 60 -12.73 3.49 9.22
N TYR A 61 -13.13 2.53 8.41
CA TYR A 61 -12.29 2.03 7.32
C TYR A 61 -13.14 1.55 6.12
N SER A 62 -12.46 1.35 5.00
CA SER A 62 -12.97 0.62 3.83
C SER A 62 -11.93 -0.41 3.40
N VAL A 63 -12.36 -1.61 3.06
CA VAL A 63 -11.47 -2.68 2.60
C VAL A 63 -11.39 -2.69 1.09
N TYR A 64 -10.18 -2.77 0.56
CA TYR A 64 -9.87 -2.98 -0.85
C TYR A 64 -9.09 -4.27 -1.02
N SER A 65 -9.63 -5.20 -1.79
CA SER A 65 -9.06 -6.54 -1.96
C SER A 65 -8.84 -6.96 -3.41
N GLU A 66 -8.95 -6.05 -4.36
CA GLU A 66 -8.68 -6.35 -5.77
C GLU A 66 -7.18 -6.37 -6.10
N ILE A 67 -6.38 -6.84 -5.15
CA ILE A 67 -4.93 -6.96 -5.30
C ILE A 67 -4.62 -8.32 -5.93
N LYS A 68 -3.81 -8.31 -6.98
CA LYS A 68 -3.38 -9.52 -7.68
C LYS A 68 -1.88 -9.77 -7.44
N PRO A 69 -1.44 -11.03 -7.51
CA PRO A 69 -0.02 -11.32 -7.66
C PRO A 69 0.51 -10.58 -8.90
N ASN A 70 1.69 -9.97 -8.80
CA ASN A 70 2.27 -9.14 -9.85
C ASN A 70 1.27 -8.04 -10.30
N PRO A 71 0.99 -7.04 -9.45
CA PRO A 71 -0.04 -6.06 -9.70
C PRO A 71 0.21 -5.31 -11.01
N THR A 72 -0.85 -5.13 -11.79
CA THR A 72 -0.82 -4.42 -13.06
C THR A 72 -1.16 -2.94 -12.89
N ILE A 73 -0.89 -2.16 -13.94
CA ILE A 73 -1.31 -0.75 -14.02
C ILE A 73 -2.82 -0.60 -13.75
N GLU A 74 -3.65 -1.46 -14.32
CA GLU A 74 -5.10 -1.46 -14.12
C GLU A 74 -5.49 -1.68 -12.65
N ASN A 75 -4.80 -2.59 -11.95
CA ASN A 75 -5.05 -2.82 -10.53
C ASN A 75 -4.78 -1.56 -9.69
N VAL A 76 -3.71 -0.83 -10.02
CA VAL A 76 -3.41 0.45 -9.36
C VAL A 76 -4.49 1.49 -9.66
N GLN A 77 -4.91 1.61 -10.91
CA GLN A 77 -5.94 2.58 -11.32
C GLN A 77 -7.29 2.30 -10.61
N HIS A 78 -7.72 1.04 -10.56
CA HIS A 78 -8.92 0.65 -9.80
C HIS A 78 -8.77 0.98 -8.31
N GLY A 79 -7.59 0.74 -7.74
CA GLY A 79 -7.30 1.08 -6.34
C GLY A 79 -7.34 2.59 -6.07
N VAL A 80 -6.85 3.40 -7.00
CA VAL A 80 -6.92 4.87 -6.90
C VAL A 80 -8.37 5.36 -6.88
N GLU A 81 -9.22 4.83 -7.78
CA GLU A 81 -10.64 5.19 -7.79
C GLU A 81 -11.38 4.69 -6.54
N ALA A 82 -11.10 3.47 -6.09
CA ALA A 82 -11.66 2.93 -4.87
C ALA A 82 -11.26 3.77 -3.64
N PHE A 83 -10.00 4.23 -3.58
CA PHE A 83 -9.55 5.14 -2.52
C PHE A 83 -10.33 6.44 -2.51
N LYS A 84 -10.48 7.11 -3.66
CA LYS A 84 -11.25 8.35 -3.80
C LYS A 84 -12.70 8.18 -3.36
N VAL A 85 -13.36 7.13 -3.84
CA VAL A 85 -14.77 6.83 -3.50
C VAL A 85 -14.93 6.52 -2.01
N SER A 86 -13.94 5.88 -1.39
CA SER A 86 -13.99 5.52 0.03
C SER A 86 -14.01 6.73 0.95
N GLY A 87 -13.47 7.87 0.53
CA GLY A 87 -13.24 9.04 1.38
C GLY A 87 -12.19 8.82 2.48
N ALA A 88 -11.32 7.82 2.32
CA ALA A 88 -10.22 7.56 3.24
C ALA A 88 -9.12 8.63 3.10
N ASP A 89 -8.37 8.84 4.17
CA ASP A 89 -7.29 9.82 4.26
C ASP A 89 -5.94 9.20 4.65
N CYS A 90 -5.91 7.90 4.89
CA CYS A 90 -4.72 7.10 5.16
C CYS A 90 -4.87 5.68 4.63
N ILE A 91 -3.75 4.96 4.51
CA ILE A 91 -3.71 3.57 4.04
C ILE A 91 -3.18 2.67 5.15
N VAL A 92 -3.79 1.50 5.31
CA VAL A 92 -3.22 0.37 6.07
C VAL A 92 -3.11 -0.78 5.10
N THR A 93 -1.90 -1.21 4.77
CA THR A 93 -1.70 -2.36 3.89
C THR A 93 -1.23 -3.57 4.68
N ILE A 94 -1.91 -4.71 4.49
CA ILE A 94 -1.54 -5.98 5.09
C ILE A 94 -1.37 -7.02 4.00
N GLY A 95 -0.20 -7.63 3.92
CA GLY A 95 0.09 -8.63 2.89
C GLY A 95 1.56 -8.78 2.57
N GLY A 96 1.84 -9.37 1.43
CA GLY A 96 3.15 -9.48 0.84
C GLY A 96 3.51 -8.27 -0.03
N GLY A 97 4.56 -8.41 -0.84
CA GLY A 97 5.07 -7.36 -1.73
C GLY A 97 3.99 -6.78 -2.64
N SER A 98 3.14 -7.62 -3.24
CA SER A 98 2.07 -7.16 -4.16
C SER A 98 1.08 -6.21 -3.47
N SER A 99 0.66 -6.51 -2.23
CA SER A 99 -0.24 -5.63 -1.48
C SER A 99 0.43 -4.29 -1.15
N MET A 100 1.70 -4.33 -0.76
CA MET A 100 2.45 -3.13 -0.40
C MET A 100 2.77 -2.27 -1.62
N ASP A 101 3.19 -2.89 -2.72
CA ASP A 101 3.52 -2.18 -3.95
C ASP A 101 2.30 -1.50 -4.55
N THR A 102 1.14 -2.19 -4.56
CA THR A 102 -0.14 -1.59 -4.97
C THR A 102 -0.51 -0.41 -4.07
N ALA A 103 -0.41 -0.56 -2.76
CA ALA A 103 -0.73 0.50 -1.80
C ALA A 103 0.18 1.73 -1.96
N LYS A 104 1.49 1.53 -2.20
CA LYS A 104 2.44 2.61 -2.48
C LYS A 104 2.07 3.37 -3.75
N ALA A 105 1.80 2.63 -4.84
CA ALA A 105 1.41 3.23 -6.12
C ALA A 105 0.10 4.03 -6.00
N ILE A 106 -0.90 3.51 -5.30
CA ILE A 106 -2.13 4.24 -5.00
C ILE A 106 -1.79 5.52 -4.22
N GLY A 107 -1.06 5.40 -3.12
CA GLY A 107 -0.76 6.52 -2.23
C GLY A 107 0.02 7.65 -2.90
N ILE A 108 0.96 7.34 -3.79
CA ILE A 108 1.73 8.37 -4.50
C ILE A 108 0.85 9.11 -5.53
N ILE A 109 0.00 8.39 -6.28
CA ILE A 109 -0.87 8.97 -7.29
C ILE A 109 -1.95 9.87 -6.67
N ILE A 110 -2.53 9.47 -5.54
CA ILE A 110 -3.55 10.27 -4.85
C ILE A 110 -3.03 11.67 -4.52
N ASN A 111 -1.79 11.79 -4.06
CA ASN A 111 -1.20 13.07 -3.71
C ASN A 111 -0.50 13.76 -4.89
N ASN A 112 -0.23 13.04 -5.98
CA ASN A 112 0.41 13.55 -7.20
C ASN A 112 -0.40 13.13 -8.43
N PRO A 113 -1.60 13.70 -8.65
CA PRO A 113 -2.52 13.26 -9.70
C PRO A 113 -1.98 13.48 -11.13
N GLU A 114 -0.96 14.28 -11.29
CA GLU A 114 -0.22 14.43 -12.56
C GLU A 114 0.46 13.12 -13.00
N PHE A 115 0.68 12.19 -12.08
CA PHE A 115 1.21 10.84 -12.33
C PHE A 115 0.12 9.76 -12.37
N ALA A 116 -1.11 10.11 -12.71
CA ALA A 116 -2.22 9.15 -12.81
C ALA A 116 -1.97 8.05 -13.86
N ASP A 117 -1.20 8.34 -14.90
CA ASP A 117 -0.62 7.30 -15.75
C ASP A 117 0.55 6.66 -14.98
N VAL A 118 0.34 5.44 -14.49
CA VAL A 118 1.31 4.70 -13.66
C VAL A 118 2.68 4.57 -14.33
N ARG A 119 2.73 4.52 -15.67
CA ARG A 119 3.98 4.49 -16.46
C ARG A 119 4.85 5.71 -16.24
N SER A 120 4.25 6.84 -15.93
CA SER A 120 4.99 8.08 -15.64
C SER A 120 5.76 8.03 -14.31
N LEU A 121 5.54 7.00 -13.50
CA LEU A 121 6.26 6.75 -12.26
C LEU A 121 7.47 5.81 -12.45
N GLU A 122 7.76 5.38 -13.67
CA GLU A 122 8.92 4.52 -13.97
C GLU A 122 10.24 5.23 -13.60
N GLY A 123 11.14 4.50 -12.97
CA GLY A 123 12.42 5.03 -12.52
C GLY A 123 12.28 5.97 -11.30
N VAL A 124 12.91 7.12 -11.36
CA VAL A 124 12.84 8.16 -10.31
C VAL A 124 11.95 9.30 -10.79
N ALA A 125 10.66 9.16 -10.54
CA ALA A 125 9.70 10.19 -10.93
C ALA A 125 9.83 11.46 -10.07
N PRO A 126 9.72 12.67 -10.66
CA PRO A 126 9.89 13.93 -9.94
C PRO A 126 8.59 14.32 -9.20
N THR A 127 8.12 13.44 -8.32
CA THR A 127 6.93 13.69 -7.49
C THR A 127 7.19 14.84 -6.51
N LYS A 128 6.21 15.72 -6.35
CA LYS A 128 6.34 16.94 -5.53
C LYS A 128 5.81 16.75 -4.10
N LYS A 129 4.88 15.83 -3.93
CA LYS A 129 4.24 15.56 -2.64
C LYS A 129 4.55 14.15 -2.17
N HIS A 130 4.66 13.98 -0.87
CA HIS A 130 4.74 12.65 -0.27
C HIS A 130 3.49 11.84 -0.60
N ALA A 131 3.63 10.52 -0.64
CA ALA A 131 2.49 9.61 -0.74
C ALA A 131 1.52 9.80 0.44
N VAL A 132 0.30 9.30 0.29
CA VAL A 132 -0.63 9.17 1.42
C VAL A 132 0.04 8.38 2.55
N PHE A 133 -0.17 8.82 3.79
CA PHE A 133 0.37 8.13 4.95
C PHE A 133 -0.05 6.66 4.94
N THR A 134 0.93 5.78 5.08
CA THR A 134 0.71 4.33 4.97
C THR A 134 1.34 3.60 6.14
N ILE A 135 0.55 2.75 6.79
CA ILE A 135 1.04 1.74 7.74
C ILE A 135 1.13 0.42 6.99
N ALA A 136 2.32 -0.19 6.96
CA ALA A 136 2.58 -1.47 6.31
C ALA A 136 2.69 -2.59 7.34
N VAL A 137 1.92 -3.67 7.13
CA VAL A 137 1.91 -4.88 7.94
C VAL A 137 2.34 -6.06 7.08
N PRO A 138 3.64 -6.40 7.04
CA PRO A 138 4.15 -7.49 6.21
C PRO A 138 3.68 -8.85 6.72
N THR A 139 3.24 -9.71 5.81
CA THR A 139 2.91 -11.12 6.07
C THR A 139 3.91 -12.08 5.44
N THR A 140 4.84 -11.57 4.60
CA THR A 140 5.84 -12.34 3.89
C THR A 140 7.21 -11.75 4.16
N ALA A 141 8.14 -12.57 4.64
CA ALA A 141 9.53 -12.16 4.82
C ALA A 141 10.28 -12.15 3.48
N GLY A 142 11.22 -11.22 3.32
CA GLY A 142 12.19 -11.21 2.22
C GLY A 142 11.97 -10.14 1.16
N THR A 143 10.77 -9.61 0.97
CA THR A 143 10.54 -8.56 -0.04
C THR A 143 11.05 -7.18 0.41
N ALA A 144 11.08 -6.94 1.72
CA ALA A 144 11.39 -5.66 2.33
C ALA A 144 10.55 -4.49 1.78
N ALA A 145 9.39 -4.79 1.18
CA ALA A 145 8.53 -3.79 0.55
C ALA A 145 8.00 -2.76 1.57
N GLU A 146 7.94 -3.12 2.84
CA GLU A 146 7.54 -2.24 3.94
C GLU A 146 8.57 -1.14 4.27
N VAL A 147 9.83 -1.31 3.85
CA VAL A 147 10.93 -0.38 4.15
C VAL A 147 11.59 0.22 2.91
N THR A 148 11.19 -0.21 1.71
CA THR A 148 11.73 0.33 0.44
C THR A 148 10.85 1.41 -0.14
N ILE A 149 11.46 2.36 -0.86
CA ILE A 149 10.74 3.35 -1.66
C ILE A 149 10.25 2.77 -2.99
N ASN A 150 10.89 1.70 -3.47
CA ASN A 150 10.57 1.06 -4.74
C ASN A 150 9.27 0.25 -4.63
N TYR A 151 8.59 0.12 -5.75
CA TYR A 151 7.45 -0.79 -5.95
C TYR A 151 7.48 -1.34 -7.37
N VAL A 152 6.97 -2.55 -7.55
CA VAL A 152 6.97 -3.27 -8.83
C VAL A 152 5.54 -3.39 -9.33
N ILE A 153 5.25 -2.72 -10.44
CA ILE A 153 3.96 -2.77 -11.13
C ILE A 153 4.20 -3.26 -12.56
N THR A 154 3.45 -4.27 -12.97
CA THR A 154 3.58 -4.88 -14.30
C THR A 154 2.87 -4.07 -15.35
N CYS A 155 3.59 -3.73 -16.43
CA CYS A 155 3.02 -3.15 -17.63
C CYS A 155 2.84 -4.26 -18.69
N LEU A 156 1.61 -4.68 -18.95
CA LEU A 156 1.31 -5.78 -19.89
C LEU A 156 1.65 -5.43 -21.34
N LEU A 157 1.80 -4.14 -21.70
CA LEU A 157 2.18 -3.72 -23.04
C LEU A 157 3.62 -4.08 -23.40
N TYR A 158 4.51 -4.21 -22.41
CA TYR A 158 5.91 -4.57 -22.63
C TYR A 158 6.18 -6.09 -22.57
N THR A 159 5.21 -6.88 -22.08
CA THR A 159 5.38 -8.33 -21.97
C THR A 159 4.96 -9.07 -23.23
N SER A 160 4.20 -8.44 -24.13
CA SER A 160 3.82 -9.03 -25.43
C SER A 160 4.94 -9.04 -26.47
N ASP A 161 5.88 -8.10 -26.38
CA ASP A 161 6.97 -7.98 -27.36
C ASP A 161 8.16 -8.89 -27.06
N ALA A 162 8.29 -9.39 -25.83
CA ALA A 162 9.39 -10.24 -25.42
C ALA A 162 9.17 -11.75 -25.73
N ALA A 163 7.99 -12.12 -26.22
CA ALA A 163 7.66 -13.51 -26.57
C ALA A 163 7.77 -13.82 -28.06
N ASP A 164 8.07 -12.82 -28.91
CA ASP A 164 8.13 -12.96 -30.38
C ASP A 164 9.56 -12.83 -30.96
N GLU A 165 10.62 -12.85 -30.11
CA GLU A 165 12.02 -12.93 -30.56
C GLU A 165 12.65 -14.30 -30.31
#